data_5c1a9b301f3109b804f35f84021b6ce8
#
_entry.id   5c1a9b301f3109b804f35f84021b6ce8
#
_cell.length_a   1.000
_cell.length_b   1.000
_cell.length_c   1.000
_cell.angle_alpha   90.00
_cell.angle_beta   90.00
_cell.angle_gamma   90.00
#
_symmetry.space_group_name_H-M   'P 1'
#
loop_
_entity.id
_entity.type
_entity.pdbx_description
1 polymer ?
#
loop_
_entity_poly.entity_id
_entity_poly.type
_entity_poly.pdbx_seq_one_letter_code
_entity_poly.pdbx_strand_id
1 'polypeptide(L)'
;MKAQELRKRVKASHINDVCRYIISVTLIFSGFVKTIDPWGTALMLEEYFSAFGWDSLKPAAMVLGIWLCAGELMMGCMLFFSVRLRLITLFCIVMMTFFTGLTLWLAITEPIADCGCFGNAL
;
A
#
# COMPACT_ATOMS: atom_id res chain seq x y z
N MET A 1 -23.96 -27.26 -19.47
CA MET A 1 -23.59 -25.83 -19.55
C MET A 1 -23.62 -25.14 -18.20
N LYS A 2 -24.73 -25.21 -17.44
CA LYS A 2 -24.80 -24.56 -16.11
C LYS A 2 -23.76 -25.07 -15.10
N ALA A 3 -23.47 -26.35 -15.09
CA ALA A 3 -22.47 -26.93 -14.18
C ALA A 3 -21.05 -26.44 -14.44
N GLN A 4 -20.67 -26.25 -15.70
CA GLN A 4 -19.37 -25.70 -16.09
C GLN A 4 -19.24 -24.22 -15.73
N GLU A 5 -20.30 -23.46 -15.91
CA GLU A 5 -20.39 -22.05 -15.52
C GLU A 5 -20.24 -21.89 -14.01
N LEU A 6 -20.99 -22.70 -13.24
CA LEU A 6 -20.87 -22.72 -11.79
C LEU A 6 -19.48 -23.09 -11.31
N ARG A 7 -18.88 -24.10 -11.94
CA ARG A 7 -17.50 -24.52 -11.60
C ARG A 7 -16.49 -23.42 -11.88
N LYS A 8 -16.63 -22.71 -13.01
CA LYS A 8 -15.79 -21.55 -13.34
C LYS A 8 -15.96 -20.42 -12.32
N ARG A 9 -17.20 -20.12 -11.93
CA ARG A 9 -17.50 -19.08 -10.92
C ARG A 9 -16.92 -19.42 -9.56
N VAL A 10 -17.08 -20.66 -9.12
CA VAL A 10 -16.51 -21.13 -7.83
C VAL A 10 -15.01 -21.06 -7.86
N LYS A 11 -14.37 -21.48 -8.96
CA LYS A 11 -12.92 -21.40 -9.11
C LYS A 11 -12.41 -19.96 -9.14
N ALA A 12 -13.11 -19.05 -9.83
CA ALA A 12 -12.79 -17.63 -9.84
C ALA A 12 -12.97 -17.01 -8.46
N SER A 13 -14.00 -17.40 -7.70
CA SER A 13 -14.21 -16.95 -6.33
C SER A 13 -13.08 -17.38 -5.40
N HIS A 14 -12.62 -18.63 -5.49
CA HIS A 14 -11.47 -19.10 -4.71
C HIS A 14 -10.18 -18.34 -5.02
N ILE A 15 -9.91 -18.07 -6.30
CA ILE A 15 -8.73 -17.30 -6.72
C ILE A 15 -8.83 -15.88 -6.15
N ASN A 16 -9.99 -15.24 -6.23
CA ASN A 16 -10.22 -13.90 -5.67
C ASN A 16 -10.00 -13.88 -4.15
N ASP A 17 -10.50 -14.88 -3.44
CA ASP A 17 -10.34 -14.98 -2.00
C ASP A 17 -8.88 -15.16 -1.60
N VAL A 18 -8.14 -16.02 -2.29
CA VAL A 18 -6.71 -16.24 -2.06
C VAL A 18 -5.93 -14.96 -2.33
N CYS A 19 -6.16 -14.29 -3.45
CA CYS A 19 -5.51 -13.02 -3.77
C CYS A 19 -5.82 -11.95 -2.73
N ARG A 20 -7.09 -11.87 -2.30
CA ARG A 20 -7.51 -10.93 -1.26
C ARG A 20 -6.76 -11.15 0.05
N TYR A 21 -6.65 -12.39 0.50
CA TYR A 21 -5.92 -12.71 1.73
C TYR A 21 -4.43 -12.43 1.62
N ILE A 22 -3.81 -12.73 0.50
CA ILE A 22 -2.39 -12.43 0.25
C ILE A 22 -2.15 -10.92 0.32
N ILE A 23 -2.95 -10.13 -0.39
CA ILE A 23 -2.85 -8.67 -0.38
C ILE A 23 -3.09 -8.11 1.02
N SER A 24 -4.12 -8.62 1.69
CA SER A 24 -4.50 -8.21 3.04
C SER A 24 -3.38 -8.44 4.04
N VAL A 25 -2.80 -9.64 4.07
CA VAL A 25 -1.68 -9.98 4.96
C VAL A 25 -0.47 -9.11 4.65
N THR A 26 -0.18 -8.89 3.37
CA THR A 26 0.94 -8.03 2.95
C THR A 26 0.74 -6.59 3.43
N LEU A 27 -0.46 -6.04 3.28
CA LEU A 27 -0.79 -4.69 3.74
C LEU A 27 -0.72 -4.57 5.27
N ILE A 28 -1.25 -5.55 5.99
CA ILE A 28 -1.19 -5.58 7.46
C ILE A 28 0.26 -5.63 7.92
N PHE A 29 1.06 -6.51 7.35
CA PHE A 29 2.48 -6.63 7.67
C PHE A 29 3.24 -5.34 7.37
N SER A 30 3.07 -4.79 6.18
CA SER A 30 3.70 -3.53 5.77
C SER A 30 3.30 -2.36 6.67
N GLY A 31 2.01 -2.20 6.93
CA GLY A 31 1.50 -1.16 7.81
C GLY A 31 1.98 -1.32 9.26
N PHE A 32 2.05 -2.55 9.74
CA PHE A 32 2.55 -2.86 11.08
C PHE A 32 4.03 -2.49 11.24
N VAL A 33 4.87 -2.89 10.29
CA VAL A 33 6.31 -2.57 10.29
C VAL A 33 6.52 -1.05 10.28
N LYS A 34 5.78 -0.32 9.45
CA LYS A 34 5.85 1.14 9.39
C LYS A 34 5.35 1.81 10.66
N THR A 35 4.38 1.20 11.34
CA THR A 35 3.86 1.73 12.61
C THR A 35 4.88 1.59 13.74
N ILE A 36 5.70 0.53 13.70
CA ILE A 36 6.79 0.35 14.66
C ILE A 36 7.88 1.40 14.44
N ASP A 37 8.19 1.72 13.19
CA ASP A 37 9.20 2.72 12.84
C ASP A 37 8.60 3.80 11.91
N PRO A 38 7.77 4.71 12.45
CA PRO A 38 7.21 5.80 11.65
C PRO A 38 8.28 6.82 11.22
N TRP A 39 9.41 6.87 11.91
CA TRP A 39 10.52 7.76 11.58
C TRP A 39 11.11 7.45 10.22
N GLY A 40 11.34 6.16 9.92
CA GLY A 40 11.83 5.73 8.62
C GLY A 40 10.90 6.14 7.48
N THR A 41 9.59 5.98 7.68
CA THR A 41 8.59 6.43 6.70
C THR A 41 8.59 7.94 6.52
N ALA A 42 8.72 8.70 7.60
CA ALA A 42 8.81 10.17 7.55
C ALA A 42 10.03 10.64 6.77
N LEU A 43 11.19 10.03 7.00
CA LEU A 43 12.42 10.34 6.27
C LEU A 43 12.27 10.07 4.77
N MET A 44 11.64 8.96 4.40
CA MET A 44 11.35 8.65 3.00
C MET A 44 10.44 9.70 2.36
N LEU A 45 9.41 10.14 3.06
CA LEU A 45 8.53 11.21 2.59
C LEU A 45 9.27 12.55 2.44
N GLU A 46 10.17 12.87 3.34
CA GLU A 46 11.02 14.06 3.22
C GLU A 46 11.89 14.01 1.97
N GLU A 47 12.46 12.85 1.67
CA GLU A 47 13.23 12.65 0.44
C GLU A 47 12.34 12.79 -0.80
N TYR A 48 11.12 12.26 -0.79
CA TYR A 48 10.15 12.45 -1.88
C TYR A 48 9.82 13.93 -2.07
N PHE A 49 9.57 14.65 -0.99
CA PHE A 49 9.27 16.09 -1.06
C PHE A 49 10.48 16.90 -1.57
N SER A 50 11.69 16.54 -1.17
CA SER A 50 12.90 17.14 -1.72
C SER A 50 13.05 16.89 -3.22
N ALA A 51 12.79 15.67 -3.67
CA ALA A 51 12.86 15.29 -5.07
C ALA A 51 11.84 16.04 -5.94
N PHE A 52 10.65 16.33 -5.38
CA PHE A 52 9.63 17.15 -6.04
C PHE A 52 9.83 18.67 -5.88
N GLY A 53 10.82 19.09 -5.08
CA GLY A 53 11.05 20.50 -4.79
C GLY A 53 10.06 21.11 -3.79
N TRP A 54 9.38 20.28 -3.02
CA TRP A 54 8.38 20.69 -2.01
C TRP A 54 8.98 20.73 -0.60
N ASP A 55 10.08 21.43 -0.43
CA ASP A 55 10.78 21.53 0.84
C ASP A 55 9.92 22.10 1.98
N SER A 56 8.94 22.95 1.65
CA SER A 56 8.00 23.51 2.63
C SER A 56 7.10 22.47 3.27
N LEU A 57 6.92 21.29 2.65
CA LEU A 57 6.10 20.20 3.17
C LEU A 57 6.87 19.20 4.05
N LYS A 58 8.19 19.34 4.16
CA LYS A 58 9.01 18.48 5.01
C LYS A 58 8.53 18.37 6.46
N PRO A 59 8.12 19.46 7.14
CA PRO A 59 7.60 19.36 8.50
C PRO A 59 6.33 18.50 8.61
N ALA A 60 5.54 18.41 7.53
CA ALA A 60 4.34 17.61 7.47
C ALA A 60 4.62 16.11 7.20
N ALA A 61 5.86 15.75 6.83
CA ALA A 61 6.21 14.38 6.47
C ALA A 61 5.94 13.37 7.58
N MET A 62 6.21 13.74 8.83
CA MET A 62 5.94 12.87 9.98
C MET A 62 4.44 12.59 10.14
N VAL A 63 3.61 13.62 10.07
CA VAL A 63 2.15 13.50 10.18
C VAL A 63 1.60 12.68 9.03
N LEU A 64 2.02 12.97 7.81
CA LEU A 64 1.62 12.22 6.62
C LEU A 64 2.07 10.76 6.69
N GLY A 65 3.29 10.51 7.19
CA GLY A 65 3.81 9.17 7.39
C GLY A 65 2.95 8.35 8.33
N ILE A 66 2.56 8.91 9.47
CA ILE A 66 1.67 8.26 10.45
C ILE A 66 0.29 7.99 9.81
N TRP A 67 -0.26 8.95 9.08
CA TRP A 67 -1.54 8.78 8.38
C TRP A 67 -1.48 7.66 7.33
N LEU A 68 -0.40 7.59 6.57
CA LEU A 68 -0.19 6.54 5.57
C LEU A 68 -0.07 5.17 6.22
N CYS A 69 0.69 5.05 7.30
CA CYS A 69 0.84 3.80 8.05
C CYS A 69 -0.50 3.32 8.62
N ALA A 70 -1.23 4.20 9.27
CA ALA A 70 -2.55 3.90 9.82
C ALA A 70 -3.55 3.53 8.73
N GLY A 71 -3.57 4.27 7.62
CA GLY A 71 -4.44 4.00 6.48
C GLY A 71 -4.14 2.65 5.84
N GLU A 72 -2.88 2.32 5.65
CA GLU A 72 -2.45 1.03 5.08
C GLU A 72 -2.85 -0.15 5.98
N LEU A 73 -2.61 -0.04 7.28
CA LEU A 73 -2.99 -1.06 8.25
C LEU A 73 -4.52 -1.24 8.28
N MET A 74 -5.24 -0.14 8.27
CA MET A 74 -6.71 -0.12 8.28
C MET A 74 -7.28 -0.77 7.01
N MET A 75 -6.74 -0.43 5.83
CA MET A 75 -7.12 -1.05 4.57
C MET A 75 -6.87 -2.56 4.58
N GLY A 76 -5.72 -2.99 5.09
CA GLY A 76 -5.39 -4.41 5.22
C GLY A 76 -6.39 -5.15 6.10
N CYS A 77 -6.73 -4.59 7.25
CA CYS A 77 -7.74 -5.16 8.15
C CYS A 77 -9.12 -5.22 7.53
N MET A 78 -9.57 -4.14 6.89
CA MET A 78 -10.88 -4.10 6.24
C MET A 78 -10.98 -5.09 5.08
N LEU A 79 -9.91 -5.27 4.34
CA LEU A 79 -9.83 -6.23 3.25
C LEU A 79 -9.85 -7.66 3.79
N PHE A 80 -9.15 -7.93 4.90
CA PHE A 80 -9.15 -9.22 5.57
C PHE A 80 -10.54 -9.63 6.05
N PHE A 81 -11.25 -8.70 6.70
CA PHE A 81 -12.60 -8.93 7.21
C PHE A 81 -13.71 -8.76 6.16
N SER A 82 -13.36 -8.50 4.93
CA SER A 82 -14.31 -8.35 3.81
C SER A 82 -15.34 -7.21 4.00
N VAL A 83 -14.93 -6.14 4.69
CA VAL A 83 -15.78 -4.97 4.93
C VAL A 83 -15.74 -4.07 3.70
N ARG A 84 -16.93 -3.79 3.14
CA ARG A 84 -17.10 -2.88 2.00
C ARG A 84 -16.08 -3.10 0.88
N LEU A 85 -15.96 -4.34 0.41
CA LEU A 85 -14.94 -4.78 -0.55
C LEU A 85 -14.81 -3.88 -1.79
N ARG A 86 -15.91 -3.39 -2.34
CA ARG A 86 -15.87 -2.51 -3.53
C ARG A 86 -15.10 -1.22 -3.26
N LEU A 87 -15.41 -0.56 -2.16
CA LEU A 87 -14.81 0.71 -1.79
C LEU A 87 -13.33 0.53 -1.46
N ILE A 88 -13.02 -0.49 -0.64
CA ILE A 88 -11.66 -0.78 -0.23
C ILE A 88 -10.79 -1.24 -1.39
N THR A 89 -11.32 -2.08 -2.28
CA THR A 89 -10.59 -2.52 -3.48
C THR A 89 -10.29 -1.32 -4.40
N LEU A 90 -11.26 -0.44 -4.60
CA LEU A 90 -11.04 0.77 -5.39
C LEU A 90 -9.95 1.65 -4.76
N PHE A 91 -10.01 1.84 -3.45
CA PHE A 91 -9.01 2.60 -2.71
C PHE A 91 -7.62 1.97 -2.81
N CYS A 92 -7.52 0.65 -2.67
CA CYS A 92 -6.28 -0.10 -2.84
C CYS A 92 -5.70 0.07 -4.26
N ILE A 93 -6.53 -0.04 -5.28
CA ILE A 93 -6.09 0.13 -6.68
C ILE A 93 -5.53 1.53 -6.89
N VAL A 94 -6.23 2.56 -6.44
CA VAL A 94 -5.78 3.95 -6.56
C VAL A 94 -4.46 4.17 -5.83
N MET A 95 -4.36 3.71 -4.59
CA MET A 95 -3.14 3.84 -3.77
C MET A 95 -1.97 3.08 -4.38
N MET A 96 -2.19 1.83 -4.81
CA MET A 96 -1.13 1.02 -5.42
C MET A 96 -0.65 1.62 -6.74
N THR A 97 -1.56 2.14 -7.56
CA THR A 97 -1.21 2.81 -8.82
C THR A 97 -0.39 4.06 -8.55
N PHE A 98 -0.79 4.85 -7.57
CA PHE A 98 -0.07 6.06 -7.17
C PHE A 98 1.36 5.74 -6.69
N PHE A 99 1.50 4.78 -5.78
CA PHE A 99 2.82 4.40 -5.27
C PHE A 99 3.69 3.73 -6.32
N THR A 100 3.11 2.94 -7.21
CA THR A 100 3.83 2.33 -8.32
C THR A 100 4.37 3.39 -9.28
N GLY A 101 3.54 4.36 -9.64
CA GLY A 101 3.94 5.49 -10.48
C GLY A 101 5.05 6.31 -9.83
N LEU A 102 4.94 6.58 -8.54
CA LEU A 102 5.93 7.32 -7.76
C LEU A 102 7.26 6.57 -7.70
N THR A 103 7.22 5.28 -7.40
CA THR A 103 8.40 4.41 -7.33
C THR A 103 9.08 4.30 -8.70
N LEU A 104 8.31 4.17 -9.77
CA LEU A 104 8.83 4.10 -11.13
C LEU A 104 9.52 5.42 -11.52
N TRP A 105 8.90 6.56 -11.19
CA TRP A 105 9.49 7.87 -11.42
C TRP A 105 10.83 8.01 -10.69
N LEU A 106 10.89 7.59 -9.43
CA LEU A 106 12.12 7.61 -8.64
C LEU A 106 13.17 6.65 -9.19
N ALA A 107 12.78 5.47 -9.66
CA ALA A 107 13.71 4.52 -10.27
C ALA A 107 14.35 5.09 -11.56
N ILE A 108 13.60 5.87 -12.33
CA ILE A 108 14.11 6.53 -13.55
C ILE A 108 15.04 7.69 -13.21
N THR A 109 14.70 8.48 -12.19
CA THR A 109 15.49 9.68 -11.79
C THR A 109 16.59 9.39 -10.77
N GLU A 110 16.57 8.20 -10.17
CA GLU A 110 17.54 7.71 -9.16
C GLU A 110 17.76 8.60 -7.92
N PRO A 111 16.81 9.37 -7.42
CA PRO A 111 17.03 10.17 -6.23
C PRO A 111 17.04 9.37 -4.93
N ILE A 112 16.43 8.17 -4.90
CA ILE A 112 16.28 7.32 -3.71
C ILE A 112 16.54 5.86 -4.08
N ALA A 113 17.35 5.15 -3.27
CA ALA A 113 17.74 3.77 -3.53
C ALA A 113 16.67 2.75 -3.13
N ASP A 114 15.69 3.12 -2.28
CA ASP A 114 14.69 2.24 -1.70
C ASP A 114 13.31 2.89 -1.71
N CYS A 115 12.27 2.10 -1.97
CA CYS A 115 10.88 2.62 -1.97
C CYS A 115 10.32 2.88 -0.57
N GLY A 116 10.94 2.34 0.48
CA GLY A 116 10.48 2.48 1.86
C GLY A 116 9.18 1.75 2.19
N CYS A 117 8.74 0.83 1.33
CA CYS A 117 7.48 0.11 1.51
C CYS A 117 7.43 -0.70 2.81
N PHE A 118 8.57 -1.19 3.25
CA PHE A 118 8.73 -1.97 4.47
C PHE A 118 9.58 -1.25 5.53
N GLY A 119 9.80 0.07 5.37
CA GLY A 119 10.65 0.83 6.27
C GLY A 119 12.08 0.32 6.29
N ASN A 120 12.71 0.32 7.47
CA ASN A 120 14.07 -0.15 7.67
C ASN A 120 14.16 -1.65 8.05
N ALA A 121 13.06 -2.40 7.93
CA ALA A 121 13.00 -3.83 8.30
C ALA A 121 13.73 -4.73 7.28
N LEU A 122 13.96 -4.24 6.09
CA LEU A 122 14.71 -4.89 5.00
C LEU A 122 15.92 -4.02 4.57
#